data_7c8a4736234e69254ec6c2527d1e7eec
#
_entry.id   7c8a4736234e69254ec6c2527d1e7eec
#
_cell.length_a   1.000
_cell.length_b   1.000
_cell.length_c   1.000
_cell.angle_alpha   90.00
_cell.angle_beta   90.00
_cell.angle_gamma   90.00
#
_symmetry.space_group_name_H-M   'P 1'
#
loop_
_entity.id
_entity.type
_entity.pdbx_description
1 polymer ?
#
loop_
_entity_poly.entity_id
_entity_poly.type
_entity_poly.pdbx_seq_one_letter_code
_entity_poly.pdbx_strand_id
1 'polypeptide(L)'
;MTQEERKMMQPAQEYIRKLQQKRNAGTEDCMLSTDLARELGINAPDLHHFLIDVGFLFRERSTRELKLCKPFAGLGYAKTRSHFRYNSKGDLTETRFPVWTEKGQEFIRKLIKSKKVKR
;
A
#
# COMPACT_ATOMS: atom_id res chain seq x y z
N MET A 1 18.15 -10.61 -24.07
CA MET A 1 16.77 -11.03 -24.40
C MET A 1 16.51 -10.82 -25.88
N THR A 2 16.10 -11.85 -26.59
CA THR A 2 15.81 -11.77 -28.02
C THR A 2 14.45 -11.10 -28.26
N GLN A 3 14.18 -10.69 -29.51
CA GLN A 3 12.89 -10.12 -29.88
C GLN A 3 11.74 -11.12 -29.68
N GLU A 4 12.02 -12.40 -29.94
CA GLU A 4 11.03 -13.45 -29.76
C GLU A 4 10.66 -13.65 -28.29
N GLU A 5 11.66 -13.60 -27.40
CA GLU A 5 11.43 -13.68 -25.96
C GLU A 5 10.63 -12.49 -25.46
N ARG A 6 10.90 -11.29 -25.99
CA ARG A 6 10.13 -10.10 -25.64
C ARG A 6 8.67 -10.22 -26.07
N LYS A 7 8.43 -10.77 -27.26
CA LYS A 7 7.07 -11.00 -27.75
C LYS A 7 6.32 -12.01 -26.89
N MET A 8 7.01 -13.02 -26.40
CA MET A 8 6.42 -14.04 -25.53
C MET A 8 6.08 -13.49 -24.16
N MET A 9 6.86 -12.53 -23.66
CA MET A 9 6.62 -11.92 -22.35
C MET A 9 5.56 -10.83 -22.36
N GLN A 10 5.32 -10.18 -23.49
CA GLN A 10 4.36 -9.09 -23.61
C GLN A 10 2.94 -9.46 -23.18
N PRO A 11 2.39 -10.63 -23.56
CA PRO A 11 1.04 -10.98 -23.11
C PRO A 11 0.91 -11.10 -21.60
N ALA A 12 1.94 -11.65 -20.93
CA ALA A 12 1.93 -11.78 -19.48
C ALA A 12 1.99 -10.43 -18.78
N GLN A 13 2.85 -9.53 -19.28
CA GLN A 13 2.96 -8.17 -18.73
C GLN A 13 1.68 -7.38 -18.95
N GLU A 14 1.07 -7.52 -20.10
CA GLU A 14 -0.18 -6.83 -20.40
C GLU A 14 -1.33 -7.37 -19.55
N TYR A 15 -1.36 -8.66 -19.29
CA TYR A 15 -2.34 -9.27 -18.40
C TYR A 15 -2.23 -8.68 -17.00
N ILE A 16 -1.00 -8.62 -16.47
CA ILE A 16 -0.75 -8.03 -15.15
C ILE A 16 -1.20 -6.56 -15.11
N ARG A 17 -0.86 -5.77 -16.13
CA ARG A 17 -1.22 -4.36 -16.20
C ARG A 17 -2.73 -4.18 -16.16
N LYS A 18 -3.47 -4.95 -16.95
CA LYS A 18 -4.93 -4.89 -16.98
C LYS A 18 -5.53 -5.32 -15.65
N LEU A 19 -4.99 -6.37 -15.05
CA LEU A 19 -5.45 -6.86 -13.76
C LEU A 19 -5.23 -5.83 -12.66
N GLN A 20 -4.07 -5.18 -12.64
CA GLN A 20 -3.77 -4.12 -11.67
C GLN A 20 -4.67 -2.91 -11.86
N GLN A 21 -4.91 -2.49 -13.09
CA GLN A 21 -5.82 -1.39 -13.37
C GLN A 21 -7.23 -1.67 -12.86
N LYS A 22 -7.72 -2.88 -13.09
CA LYS A 22 -9.04 -3.29 -12.64
C LYS A 22 -9.12 -3.34 -11.12
N ARG A 23 -8.13 -3.95 -10.47
CA ARG A 23 -8.10 -4.08 -9.01
C ARG A 23 -7.92 -2.75 -8.30
N ASN A 24 -7.16 -1.85 -8.89
CA ASN A 24 -6.80 -0.58 -8.27
C ASN A 24 -7.72 0.57 -8.69
N ALA A 25 -8.76 0.29 -9.45
CA ALA A 25 -9.74 1.30 -9.84
C ALA A 25 -10.35 1.95 -8.59
N GLY A 26 -10.48 3.27 -8.62
CA GLY A 26 -11.01 4.03 -7.50
C GLY A 26 -9.98 4.43 -6.45
N THR A 27 -8.70 4.11 -6.65
CA THR A 27 -7.63 4.48 -5.71
C THR A 27 -6.69 5.55 -6.26
N GLU A 28 -7.02 6.14 -7.41
CA GLU A 28 -6.14 7.06 -8.13
C GLU A 28 -5.83 8.32 -7.33
N ASP A 29 -6.76 8.74 -6.47
CA ASP A 29 -6.62 9.93 -5.62
C ASP A 29 -5.95 9.63 -4.29
N CYS A 30 -5.56 8.38 -4.04
CA CYS A 30 -4.95 7.98 -2.79
C CYS A 30 -3.43 8.11 -2.85
N MET A 31 -2.83 8.36 -1.69
CA MET A 31 -1.38 8.53 -1.57
C MET A 31 -0.75 7.24 -1.05
N LEU A 32 0.39 6.87 -1.64
CA LEU A 32 1.20 5.75 -1.15
C LEU A 32 1.87 6.10 0.17
N SER A 33 2.09 5.08 1.02
CA SER A 33 2.81 5.28 2.28
C SER A 33 4.20 5.86 2.07
N THR A 34 4.87 5.47 0.99
CA THR A 34 6.20 6.00 0.65
C THR A 34 6.16 7.50 0.44
N ASP A 35 5.16 7.99 -0.29
CA ASP A 35 5.03 9.41 -0.59
C ASP A 35 4.64 10.20 0.66
N LEU A 36 3.74 9.67 1.47
CA LEU A 36 3.33 10.31 2.72
C LEU A 36 4.49 10.37 3.71
N ALA A 37 5.25 9.29 3.83
CA ALA A 37 6.42 9.25 4.71
C ALA A 37 7.46 10.28 4.28
N ARG A 38 7.70 10.39 2.97
CA ARG A 38 8.64 11.39 2.43
C ARG A 38 8.21 12.80 2.79
N GLU A 39 6.93 13.11 2.68
CA GLU A 39 6.36 14.40 3.08
C GLU A 39 6.62 14.68 4.56
N LEU A 40 6.54 13.64 5.40
CA LEU A 40 6.71 13.76 6.84
C LEU A 40 8.19 13.68 7.28
N GLY A 41 9.11 13.52 6.35
CA GLY A 41 10.55 13.47 6.65
C GLY A 41 11.02 12.14 7.25
N ILE A 42 10.28 11.07 7.03
CA ILE A 42 10.63 9.72 7.51
C ILE A 42 10.52 8.75 6.34
N ASN A 43 10.87 7.48 6.57
CA ASN A 43 10.70 6.44 5.55
C ASN A 43 9.41 5.65 5.81
N ALA A 44 8.98 4.87 4.82
CA ALA A 44 7.74 4.11 4.92
C ALA A 44 7.75 3.08 6.04
N PRO A 45 8.84 2.30 6.25
CA PRO A 45 8.88 1.39 7.40
C PRO A 45 8.70 2.09 8.73
N ASP A 46 9.33 3.23 8.94
CA ASP A 46 9.18 4.01 10.18
C ASP A 46 7.74 4.51 10.35
N LEU A 47 7.12 4.97 9.26
CA LEU A 47 5.73 5.37 9.29
C LEU A 47 4.82 4.21 9.71
N HIS A 48 5.03 3.04 9.11
CA HIS A 48 4.24 1.85 9.44
C HIS A 48 4.44 1.42 10.89
N HIS A 49 5.68 1.43 11.39
CA HIS A 49 5.97 1.12 12.80
C HIS A 49 5.26 2.07 13.73
N PHE A 50 5.30 3.35 13.43
CA PHE A 50 4.60 4.36 14.24
C PHE A 50 3.09 4.09 14.27
N LEU A 51 2.49 3.81 13.11
CA LEU A 51 1.05 3.57 13.01
C LEU A 51 0.63 2.27 13.71
N ILE A 52 1.51 1.27 13.73
CA ILE A 52 1.27 0.04 14.49
C ILE A 52 1.36 0.34 15.99
N ASP A 53 2.37 1.09 16.42
CA ASP A 53 2.57 1.41 17.83
C ASP A 53 1.40 2.20 18.42
N VAL A 54 0.81 3.10 17.66
CA VAL A 54 -0.34 3.88 18.14
C VAL A 54 -1.68 3.17 17.99
N GLY A 55 -1.67 1.93 17.46
CA GLY A 55 -2.88 1.13 17.34
C GLY A 55 -3.76 1.47 16.16
N PHE A 56 -3.24 2.13 15.15
CA PHE A 56 -3.97 2.47 13.93
C PHE A 56 -3.90 1.37 12.89
N LEU A 57 -2.73 0.74 12.75
CA LEU A 57 -2.49 -0.37 11.84
C LEU A 57 -2.09 -1.62 12.62
N PHE A 58 -2.32 -2.77 12.02
CA PHE A 58 -1.74 -4.03 12.49
C PHE A 58 -1.27 -4.83 11.27
N ARG A 59 -0.33 -5.75 11.51
CA ARG A 59 0.15 -6.65 10.47
C ARG A 59 -0.52 -8.00 10.66
N GLU A 60 -1.26 -8.43 9.64
CA GLU A 60 -1.95 -9.72 9.68
C GLU A 60 -0.92 -10.86 9.66
N ARG A 61 -1.10 -11.85 10.55
CA ARG A 61 -0.15 -12.94 10.71
C ARG A 61 0.00 -13.83 9.47
N SER A 62 -1.13 -14.18 8.86
CA SER A 62 -1.13 -15.14 7.75
C SER A 62 -0.59 -14.56 6.47
N THR A 63 -0.93 -13.32 6.15
CA THR A 63 -0.58 -12.68 4.87
C THR A 63 0.56 -11.69 4.99
N ARG A 64 0.90 -11.25 6.20
CA ARG A 64 1.84 -10.17 6.47
C ARG A 64 1.37 -8.81 5.95
N GLU A 65 0.12 -8.71 5.53
CA GLU A 65 -0.44 -7.46 5.05
C GLU A 65 -0.72 -6.48 6.19
N LEU A 66 -0.51 -5.19 5.92
CA LEU A 66 -0.90 -4.13 6.84
C LEU A 66 -2.39 -3.85 6.67
N LYS A 67 -3.11 -3.75 7.77
CA LYS A 67 -4.54 -3.47 7.78
C LYS A 67 -4.88 -2.49 8.90
N LEU A 68 -5.96 -1.74 8.71
CA LEU A 68 -6.47 -0.86 9.76
C LEU A 68 -7.03 -1.67 10.92
N CYS A 69 -6.77 -1.23 12.14
CA CYS A 69 -7.39 -1.80 13.32
C CYS A 69 -8.90 -1.57 13.29
N LYS A 70 -9.66 -2.45 13.93
CA LYS A 70 -11.13 -2.45 13.88
C LYS A 70 -11.77 -1.09 14.10
N PRO A 71 -11.38 -0.29 15.11
CA PRO A 71 -12.03 1.00 15.32
C PRO A 71 -11.94 1.97 14.16
N PHE A 72 -10.96 1.77 13.29
CA PHE A 72 -10.70 2.68 12.17
C PHE A 72 -11.10 2.08 10.82
N ALA A 73 -11.33 0.77 10.78
CA ALA A 73 -11.70 0.08 9.54
C ALA A 73 -13.09 0.54 9.08
N GLY A 74 -13.22 0.75 7.77
CA GLY A 74 -14.50 1.14 7.19
C GLY A 74 -14.87 2.61 7.34
N LEU A 75 -13.99 3.43 7.91
CA LEU A 75 -14.26 4.85 8.13
C LEU A 75 -13.69 5.77 7.02
N GLY A 76 -13.14 5.18 5.96
CA GLY A 76 -12.67 5.95 4.82
C GLY A 76 -11.26 6.50 4.92
N TYR A 77 -10.45 6.01 5.85
CA TYR A 77 -9.06 6.45 5.99
C TYR A 77 -8.14 5.88 4.93
N ALA A 78 -8.43 4.68 4.45
CA ALA A 78 -7.58 3.99 3.49
C ALA A 78 -8.41 3.18 2.51
N LYS A 79 -7.83 2.95 1.34
CA LYS A 79 -8.31 1.98 0.38
C LYS A 79 -7.21 0.94 0.19
N THR A 80 -7.52 -0.16 -0.46
CA THR A 80 -6.56 -1.23 -0.70
C THR A 80 -6.13 -1.20 -2.16
N ARG A 81 -4.83 -1.30 -2.39
CA ARG A 81 -4.26 -1.43 -3.72
C ARG A 81 -3.53 -2.76 -3.81
N SER A 82 -3.51 -3.36 -4.98
CA SER A 82 -2.84 -4.63 -5.22
C SER A 82 -1.67 -4.45 -6.16
N HIS A 83 -0.61 -5.23 -5.90
CA HIS A 83 0.53 -5.36 -6.78
C HIS A 83 0.66 -6.81 -7.19
N PHE A 84 0.70 -7.07 -8.48
CA PHE A 84 0.79 -8.42 -9.05
C PHE A 84 2.16 -8.62 -9.66
N ARG A 85 2.73 -9.80 -9.45
CA ARG A 85 3.99 -10.21 -10.07
C ARG A 85 4.05 -11.73 -10.17
N TYR A 86 4.87 -12.21 -11.10
CA TYR A 86 5.19 -13.65 -11.14
C TYR A 86 6.39 -13.91 -10.24
N ASN A 87 6.29 -14.97 -9.43
CA ASN A 87 7.40 -15.39 -8.58
C ASN A 87 8.40 -16.23 -9.38
N SER A 88 9.47 -16.71 -8.74
CA SER A 88 10.51 -17.52 -9.39
C SER A 88 9.99 -18.84 -9.93
N LYS A 89 8.86 -19.32 -9.42
CA LYS A 89 8.22 -20.58 -9.88
C LYS A 89 7.25 -20.34 -11.03
N GLY A 90 7.05 -19.09 -11.44
CA GLY A 90 6.11 -18.74 -12.50
C GLY A 90 4.68 -18.58 -12.04
N ASP A 91 4.42 -18.62 -10.73
CA ASP A 91 3.09 -18.40 -10.17
C ASP A 91 2.79 -16.93 -10.02
N LEU A 92 1.56 -16.55 -10.36
CA LEU A 92 1.11 -15.18 -10.17
C LEU A 92 0.82 -14.92 -8.69
N THR A 93 1.45 -13.91 -8.12
CA THR A 93 1.25 -13.53 -6.72
C THR A 93 0.65 -12.14 -6.63
N GLU A 94 -0.16 -11.92 -5.60
CA GLU A 94 -0.79 -10.64 -5.31
C GLU A 94 -0.37 -10.17 -3.91
N THR A 95 0.15 -8.95 -3.83
CA THR A 95 0.44 -8.30 -2.55
C THR A 95 -0.54 -7.14 -2.39
N ARG A 96 -1.25 -7.10 -1.27
CA ARG A 96 -2.20 -6.02 -0.97
C ARG A 96 -1.62 -5.09 0.09
N PHE A 97 -1.88 -3.80 -0.07
CA PHE A 97 -1.35 -2.80 0.86
C PHE A 97 -2.30 -1.61 0.92
N PRO A 98 -2.31 -0.89 2.05
CA PRO A 98 -3.16 0.29 2.19
C PRO A 98 -2.59 1.47 1.44
N VAL A 99 -3.47 2.26 0.83
CA VAL A 99 -3.16 3.57 0.29
C VAL A 99 -4.09 4.58 0.98
N TRP A 100 -3.61 5.79 1.19
CA TRP A 100 -4.25 6.74 2.09
C TRP A 100 -5.14 7.71 1.33
N THR A 101 -6.41 7.75 1.72
CA THR A 101 -7.34 8.77 1.25
C THR A 101 -6.91 10.12 1.82
N GLU A 102 -7.50 11.21 1.33
CA GLU A 102 -7.24 12.52 1.88
C GLU A 102 -7.54 12.57 3.38
N LYS A 103 -8.64 11.94 3.80
CA LYS A 103 -9.01 11.82 5.21
C LYS A 103 -7.95 11.07 6.01
N GLY A 104 -7.43 9.98 5.46
CA GLY A 104 -6.36 9.20 6.09
C GLY A 104 -5.07 9.97 6.21
N GLN A 105 -4.70 10.69 5.16
CA GLN A 105 -3.50 11.53 5.16
C GLN A 105 -3.56 12.59 6.27
N GLU A 106 -4.68 13.28 6.38
CA GLU A 106 -4.87 14.30 7.41
C GLU A 106 -4.79 13.71 8.82
N PHE A 107 -5.43 12.57 9.02
CA PHE A 107 -5.42 11.89 10.31
C PHE A 107 -3.99 11.50 10.71
N ILE A 108 -3.23 10.92 9.77
CA ILE A 108 -1.85 10.52 10.03
C ILE A 108 -0.96 11.73 10.33
N ARG A 109 -1.13 12.83 9.58
CA ARG A 109 -0.38 14.07 9.83
C ARG A 109 -0.65 14.59 11.25
N LYS A 110 -1.91 14.54 11.68
CA LYS A 110 -2.29 14.97 13.04
C LYS A 110 -1.70 14.06 14.10
N LEU A 111 -1.71 12.74 13.88
CA LEU A 111 -1.12 11.80 14.82
C LEU A 111 0.37 12.06 15.02
N ILE A 112 1.11 12.23 13.93
CA ILE A 112 2.54 12.47 14.00
C ILE A 112 2.85 13.82 14.67
N LYS A 113 2.11 14.84 14.32
CA LYS A 113 2.26 16.17 14.90
C LYS A 113 1.98 16.15 16.40
N SER A 114 0.94 15.45 16.83
CA SER A 114 0.59 15.27 18.23
C SER A 114 1.72 14.57 19.00
N LYS A 115 2.32 13.55 18.41
CA LYS A 115 3.43 12.83 19.03
C LYS A 115 4.67 13.71 19.17
N LYS A 116 4.97 14.56 18.18
CA LYS A 116 6.10 15.48 18.23
C LYS A 116 5.92 16.57 19.28
N VAL A 117 4.70 17.01 19.50
CA VAL A 117 4.38 18.06 20.48
C VAL A 117 4.48 17.54 21.92
N LYS A 118 4.31 16.26 22.15
CA LYS A 118 4.35 15.64 23.48
C LYS A 118 5.76 15.36 24.01
N ARG A 119 6.78 15.68 23.24
CA ARG A 119 8.17 15.51 23.71
C ARG A 119 8.60 16.69 24.56
#